data_1d8e1370e96570b0f7b00fd8ae8a232a
#
_entry.id   1d8e1370e96570b0f7b00fd8ae8a232a
#
_cell.length_a   1.000
_cell.length_b   1.000
_cell.length_c   1.000
_cell.angle_alpha   90.00
_cell.angle_beta   90.00
_cell.angle_gamma   90.00
#
_symmetry.space_group_name_H-M   'P 1'
#
loop_
_entity.id
_entity.type
_entity.pdbx_description
1 polymer ?
#
loop_
_entity_poly.entity_id
_entity_poly.type
_entity_poly.pdbx_seq_one_letter_code
_entity_poly.pdbx_strand_id
1 'polypeptide(L)'
;MTLLLMAIGALVSWLFRFNIYYGLSIMMVISILMCAFSYFNCKNAALRANHARIISEYEEPRLYGTVRKIADLASVPMPEVGIVESPVPNAFATGRNPKDAAVVATRGLLNLLNDQELEGVIAHEMAHVRNRDILVMSVASMMASMITYVSNMIIYLAMFSGDREDNNPLGMVAALAAHILMPIAAMLIQLGISRSREYLADATGAKIIGNPRALASALARLDGFDMSRYEQQKVNERRHGSRDDSDPYSPTSSRSGDIYDCAHMWIHNPLKGRSMASLFSTHPSIEDRIQRLMEMEKKGNF
;
A
#
# COMPACT_ATOMS: atom_id res chain seq x y z
N MET A 1 -15.12 -4.58 -6.31
CA MET A 1 -15.72 -5.84 -5.81
C MET A 1 -17.23 -5.76 -5.68
N THR A 2 -17.78 -4.77 -4.98
CA THR A 2 -19.25 -4.58 -4.80
C THR A 2 -20.01 -4.59 -6.12
N LEU A 3 -19.52 -3.90 -7.14
CA LEU A 3 -20.16 -3.81 -8.46
C LEU A 3 -20.14 -5.11 -9.23
N LEU A 4 -19.06 -5.85 -9.15
CA LEU A 4 -18.96 -7.17 -9.75
C LEU A 4 -20.00 -8.11 -9.11
N LEU A 5 -20.13 -8.07 -7.79
CA LEU A 5 -21.14 -8.86 -7.08
C LEU A 5 -22.57 -8.43 -7.45
N MET A 6 -22.82 -7.13 -7.57
CA MET A 6 -24.15 -6.64 -8.01
C MET A 6 -24.45 -7.04 -9.45
N ALA A 7 -23.46 -6.96 -10.35
CA ALA A 7 -23.61 -7.42 -11.75
C ALA A 7 -23.88 -8.93 -11.81
N ILE A 8 -23.19 -9.72 -11.01
CA ILE A 8 -23.44 -11.17 -10.88
C ILE A 8 -24.85 -11.39 -10.34
N GLY A 9 -25.29 -10.66 -9.32
CA GLY A 9 -26.64 -10.76 -8.76
C GLY A 9 -27.72 -10.43 -9.78
N ALA A 10 -27.53 -9.39 -10.58
CA ALA A 10 -28.41 -9.03 -11.67
C ALA A 10 -28.45 -10.13 -12.76
N LEU A 11 -27.28 -10.65 -13.17
CA LEU A 11 -27.18 -11.72 -14.17
C LEU A 11 -27.86 -13.01 -13.70
N VAL A 12 -27.62 -13.41 -12.45
CA VAL A 12 -28.24 -14.60 -11.85
C VAL A 12 -29.75 -14.43 -11.78
N SER A 13 -30.24 -13.25 -11.33
CA SER A 13 -31.68 -12.98 -11.27
C SER A 13 -32.33 -13.03 -12.64
N TRP A 14 -31.67 -12.51 -13.66
CA TRP A 14 -32.15 -12.57 -15.05
C TRP A 14 -32.18 -14.01 -15.58
N LEU A 15 -31.12 -14.79 -15.34
CA LEU A 15 -30.99 -16.19 -15.81
C LEU A 15 -32.05 -17.11 -15.19
N PHE A 16 -32.31 -16.94 -13.89
CA PHE A 16 -33.26 -17.77 -13.16
C PHE A 16 -34.67 -17.16 -13.06
N ARG A 17 -34.93 -16.06 -13.77
CA ARG A 17 -36.21 -15.32 -13.80
C ARG A 17 -36.72 -14.88 -12.42
N PHE A 18 -35.79 -14.63 -11.48
CA PHE A 18 -36.09 -14.00 -10.21
C PHE A 18 -36.26 -12.49 -10.35
N ASN A 19 -36.97 -11.88 -9.41
CA ASN A 19 -37.01 -10.43 -9.35
C ASN A 19 -35.60 -9.85 -9.12
N ILE A 20 -35.16 -8.98 -10.02
CA ILE A 20 -33.81 -8.40 -10.01
C ILE A 20 -33.49 -7.70 -8.69
N TYR A 21 -34.48 -7.11 -8.02
CA TYR A 21 -34.29 -6.45 -6.73
C TYR A 21 -33.85 -7.41 -5.62
N TYR A 22 -34.30 -8.66 -5.62
CA TYR A 22 -33.84 -9.67 -4.66
C TYR A 22 -32.38 -10.04 -4.90
N GLY A 23 -31.97 -10.25 -6.14
CA GLY A 23 -30.57 -10.55 -6.47
C GLY A 23 -29.63 -9.40 -6.10
N LEU A 24 -30.01 -8.17 -6.43
CA LEU A 24 -29.26 -6.98 -6.05
C LEU A 24 -29.14 -6.81 -4.54
N SER A 25 -30.25 -6.99 -3.80
CA SER A 25 -30.27 -6.87 -2.33
C SER A 25 -29.40 -7.91 -1.66
N ILE A 26 -29.47 -9.17 -2.09
CA ILE A 26 -28.62 -10.27 -1.55
C ILE A 26 -27.15 -9.96 -1.79
N MET A 27 -26.78 -9.57 -3.02
CA MET A 27 -25.38 -9.25 -3.35
C MET A 27 -24.87 -8.00 -2.64
N MET A 28 -25.75 -7.03 -2.36
CA MET A 28 -25.42 -5.87 -1.55
C MET A 28 -25.08 -6.29 -0.11
N VAL A 29 -25.91 -7.15 0.50
CA VAL A 29 -25.63 -7.67 1.86
C VAL A 29 -24.33 -8.45 1.89
N ILE A 30 -24.11 -9.35 0.93
CA ILE A 30 -22.84 -10.10 0.80
C ILE A 30 -21.66 -9.15 0.67
N SER A 31 -21.78 -8.11 -0.15
CA SER A 31 -20.72 -7.10 -0.32
C SER A 31 -20.40 -6.36 0.98
N ILE A 32 -21.42 -5.95 1.73
CA ILE A 32 -21.25 -5.30 3.04
C ILE A 32 -20.53 -6.24 4.01
N LEU A 33 -20.94 -7.50 4.07
CA LEU A 33 -20.30 -8.52 4.93
C LEU A 33 -18.84 -8.75 4.53
N MET A 34 -18.54 -8.84 3.23
CA MET A 34 -17.18 -8.98 2.73
C MET A 34 -16.31 -7.75 3.03
N CYS A 35 -16.86 -6.55 2.88
CA CYS A 35 -16.15 -5.32 3.24
C CYS A 35 -15.88 -5.25 4.74
N ALA A 36 -16.85 -5.60 5.58
CA ALA A 36 -16.67 -5.68 7.02
C ALA A 36 -15.59 -6.72 7.39
N PHE A 37 -15.66 -7.93 6.82
CA PHE A 37 -14.68 -8.98 7.03
C PHE A 37 -13.27 -8.51 6.62
N SER A 38 -13.12 -7.90 5.45
CA SER A 38 -11.86 -7.34 4.96
C SER A 38 -11.32 -6.27 5.91
N TYR A 39 -12.16 -5.34 6.37
CA TYR A 39 -11.78 -4.30 7.30
C TYR A 39 -11.28 -4.85 8.64
N PHE A 40 -11.99 -5.84 9.21
CA PHE A 40 -11.59 -6.44 10.49
C PHE A 40 -10.34 -7.32 10.38
N ASN A 41 -10.04 -7.86 9.20
CA ASN A 41 -8.92 -8.77 8.97
C ASN A 41 -7.74 -8.12 8.22
N CYS A 42 -7.78 -6.82 7.90
CA CYS A 42 -6.75 -6.16 7.08
C CYS A 42 -5.34 -6.31 7.66
N LYS A 43 -5.17 -6.18 8.99
CA LYS A 43 -3.88 -6.36 9.67
C LYS A 43 -3.35 -7.78 9.46
N ASN A 44 -4.15 -8.79 9.79
CA ASN A 44 -3.73 -10.19 9.68
C ASN A 44 -3.50 -10.60 8.22
N ALA A 45 -4.29 -10.07 7.29
CA ALA A 45 -4.08 -10.30 5.86
C ALA A 45 -2.75 -9.71 5.38
N ALA A 46 -2.43 -8.47 5.79
CA ALA A 46 -1.17 -7.84 5.45
C ALA A 46 0.04 -8.56 6.06
N LEU A 47 -0.05 -8.99 7.33
CA LEU A 47 1.01 -9.76 7.98
C LEU A 47 1.26 -11.09 7.26
N ARG A 48 0.20 -11.83 6.91
CA ARG A 48 0.31 -13.11 6.19
C ARG A 48 0.85 -12.92 4.76
N ALA A 49 0.36 -11.92 4.03
CA ALA A 49 0.80 -11.64 2.66
C ALA A 49 2.29 -11.30 2.58
N ASN A 50 2.84 -10.67 3.63
CA ASN A 50 4.26 -10.33 3.71
C ASN A 50 5.07 -11.36 4.51
N HIS A 51 4.51 -12.50 4.89
CA HIS A 51 5.16 -13.53 5.73
C HIS A 51 5.76 -12.96 7.02
N ALA A 52 5.09 -11.92 7.59
CA ALA A 52 5.54 -11.27 8.80
C ALA A 52 5.21 -12.11 10.04
N ARG A 53 6.18 -12.29 10.92
CA ARG A 53 6.04 -12.96 12.20
C ARG A 53 6.06 -11.92 13.31
N ILE A 54 5.05 -11.92 14.18
CA ILE A 54 5.04 -11.09 15.38
C ILE A 54 6.08 -11.62 16.35
N ILE A 55 6.85 -10.72 16.93
CA ILE A 55 7.98 -11.01 17.79
C ILE A 55 7.81 -10.41 19.18
N SER A 56 8.51 -11.00 20.15
CA SER A 56 8.66 -10.48 21.49
C SER A 56 9.90 -9.59 21.63
N GLU A 57 9.99 -8.84 22.73
CA GLU A 57 11.14 -7.99 23.04
C GLU A 57 12.46 -8.73 23.10
N TYR A 58 12.44 -10.00 23.54
CA TYR A 58 13.64 -10.82 23.69
C TYR A 58 14.22 -11.32 22.38
N GLU A 59 13.39 -11.44 21.32
CA GLU A 59 13.81 -11.94 20.00
C GLU A 59 14.57 -10.89 19.19
N GLU A 60 14.15 -9.63 19.24
CA GLU A 60 14.79 -8.51 18.54
C GLU A 60 14.71 -7.23 19.39
N PRO A 61 15.54 -7.12 20.45
CA PRO A 61 15.49 -6.00 21.41
C PRO A 61 15.67 -4.63 20.75
N ARG A 62 16.50 -4.57 19.70
CA ARG A 62 16.79 -3.34 18.96
C ARG A 62 15.55 -2.79 18.28
N LEU A 63 14.86 -3.60 17.49
CA LEU A 63 13.63 -3.19 16.80
C LEU A 63 12.53 -2.88 17.82
N TYR A 64 12.31 -3.77 18.78
CA TYR A 64 11.24 -3.64 19.76
C TYR A 64 11.41 -2.38 20.63
N GLY A 65 12.64 -2.11 21.09
CA GLY A 65 12.98 -0.90 21.85
C GLY A 65 12.80 0.38 21.05
N THR A 66 13.18 0.36 19.75
CA THR A 66 12.97 1.49 18.85
C THR A 66 11.47 1.77 18.66
N VAL A 67 10.67 0.74 18.38
CA VAL A 67 9.20 0.90 18.20
C VAL A 67 8.56 1.44 19.48
N ARG A 68 8.94 0.91 20.66
CA ARG A 68 8.44 1.40 21.95
C ARG A 68 8.76 2.88 22.16
N LYS A 69 10.02 3.26 22.00
CA LYS A 69 10.47 4.66 22.09
C LYS A 69 9.66 5.58 21.19
N ILE A 70 9.48 5.20 19.94
CA ILE A 70 8.76 6.02 18.95
C ILE A 70 7.26 6.06 19.25
N ALA A 71 6.65 4.96 19.73
CA ALA A 71 5.24 4.93 20.12
C ALA A 71 4.97 5.92 21.27
N ASP A 72 5.85 5.95 22.27
CA ASP A 72 5.76 6.88 23.40
C ASP A 72 5.89 8.34 22.92
N LEU A 73 6.90 8.65 22.10
CA LEU A 73 7.09 9.99 21.52
C LEU A 73 5.91 10.43 20.64
N ALA A 74 5.34 9.51 19.88
CA ALA A 74 4.18 9.77 19.01
C ALA A 74 2.87 9.85 19.79
N SER A 75 2.85 9.48 21.09
CA SER A 75 1.63 9.35 21.90
C SER A 75 0.61 8.39 21.27
N VAL A 76 1.09 7.26 20.76
CA VAL A 76 0.30 6.17 20.15
C VAL A 76 0.45 4.92 21.01
N PRO A 77 -0.60 4.13 21.22
CA PRO A 77 -0.46 2.84 21.90
C PRO A 77 0.61 1.98 21.23
N MET A 78 1.38 1.23 22.04
CA MET A 78 2.41 0.31 21.52
C MET A 78 1.80 -0.63 20.48
N PRO A 79 2.24 -0.60 19.21
CA PRO A 79 1.76 -1.54 18.19
C PRO A 79 2.39 -2.91 18.38
N GLU A 80 1.81 -3.93 17.75
CA GLU A 80 2.49 -5.22 17.62
C GLU A 80 3.75 -5.03 16.76
N VAL A 81 4.84 -5.69 17.16
CA VAL A 81 6.12 -5.62 16.44
C VAL A 81 6.31 -6.90 15.65
N GLY A 82 6.60 -6.78 14.38
CA GLY A 82 6.81 -7.93 13.51
C GLY A 82 8.14 -7.88 12.77
N ILE A 83 8.60 -9.05 12.34
CA ILE A 83 9.79 -9.21 11.51
C ILE A 83 9.48 -10.06 10.29
N VAL A 84 10.11 -9.73 9.17
CA VAL A 84 10.14 -10.54 7.95
C VAL A 84 11.58 -10.98 7.71
N GLU A 85 11.81 -12.27 7.57
CA GLU A 85 13.12 -12.84 7.26
C GLU A 85 13.41 -12.68 5.76
N SER A 86 13.62 -11.43 5.34
CA SER A 86 13.96 -11.04 3.98
C SER A 86 15.22 -10.19 3.99
N PRO A 87 16.17 -10.44 3.07
CA PRO A 87 17.36 -9.60 2.90
C PRO A 87 17.06 -8.27 2.22
N VAL A 88 15.90 -8.11 1.59
CA VAL A 88 15.48 -6.85 0.98
C VAL A 88 15.07 -5.86 2.07
N PRO A 89 15.72 -4.68 2.18
CA PRO A 89 15.41 -3.71 3.21
C PRO A 89 14.04 -3.09 3.01
N ASN A 90 13.14 -3.30 3.99
CA ASN A 90 11.81 -2.69 4.00
C ASN A 90 11.25 -2.57 5.43
N ALA A 91 10.33 -1.63 5.63
CA ALA A 91 9.42 -1.59 6.76
C ALA A 91 8.02 -1.21 6.28
N PHE A 92 7.02 -1.56 7.07
CA PHE A 92 5.65 -1.12 6.83
C PHE A 92 4.84 -1.13 8.11
N ALA A 93 3.85 -0.24 8.19
CA ALA A 93 2.83 -0.26 9.22
C ALA A 93 1.51 -0.77 8.62
N THR A 94 0.78 -1.54 9.42
CA THR A 94 -0.55 -2.03 9.05
C THR A 94 -1.49 -1.98 10.25
N GLY A 95 -2.79 -2.04 9.99
CA GLY A 95 -3.82 -2.01 11.03
C GLY A 95 -4.95 -1.06 10.65
N ARG A 96 -6.08 -1.17 11.32
CA ARG A 96 -7.27 -0.35 11.03
C ARG A 96 -7.31 0.96 11.83
N ASN A 97 -6.60 1.03 12.94
CA ASN A 97 -6.51 2.23 13.78
C ASN A 97 -5.29 2.13 14.72
N PRO A 98 -4.90 3.22 15.42
CA PRO A 98 -3.73 3.22 16.30
C PRO A 98 -3.77 2.21 17.44
N LYS A 99 -4.96 1.73 17.86
CA LYS A 99 -5.10 0.70 18.92
C LYS A 99 -4.95 -0.72 18.40
N ASP A 100 -5.03 -0.91 17.08
CA ASP A 100 -4.94 -2.19 16.40
C ASP A 100 -3.97 -2.05 15.21
N ALA A 101 -2.73 -1.72 15.52
CA ALA A 101 -1.66 -1.51 14.56
C ALA A 101 -0.53 -2.53 14.77
N ALA A 102 0.19 -2.80 13.70
CA ALA A 102 1.46 -3.52 13.73
C ALA A 102 2.49 -2.76 12.91
N VAL A 103 3.72 -2.73 13.37
CA VAL A 103 4.89 -2.20 12.67
C VAL A 103 5.84 -3.35 12.41
N VAL A 104 6.24 -3.50 11.17
CA VAL A 104 7.04 -4.63 10.69
C VAL A 104 8.28 -4.11 10.00
N ALA A 105 9.42 -4.75 10.28
CA ALA A 105 10.68 -4.49 9.59
C ALA A 105 11.25 -5.79 9.02
N THR A 106 12.01 -5.69 7.93
CA THR A 106 12.74 -6.83 7.39
C THR A 106 14.12 -6.96 8.04
N ARG A 107 14.66 -8.16 8.04
CA ARG A 107 16.05 -8.41 8.48
C ARG A 107 17.04 -7.57 7.69
N GLY A 108 16.82 -7.42 6.37
CA GLY A 108 17.64 -6.57 5.51
C GLY A 108 17.68 -5.11 5.95
N LEU A 109 16.54 -4.55 6.39
CA LEU A 109 16.48 -3.18 6.92
C LEU A 109 17.31 -3.04 8.21
N LEU A 110 17.15 -3.97 9.14
CA LEU A 110 17.89 -3.96 10.41
C LEU A 110 19.40 -4.07 10.23
N ASN A 111 19.83 -4.81 9.20
CA ASN A 111 21.25 -4.95 8.86
C ASN A 111 21.80 -3.72 8.12
N LEU A 112 20.96 -3.04 7.34
CA LEU A 112 21.37 -1.89 6.53
C LEU A 112 21.50 -0.60 7.35
N LEU A 113 20.54 -0.34 8.24
CA LEU A 113 20.39 0.94 8.94
C LEU A 113 21.10 0.94 10.30
N ASN A 114 21.66 2.09 10.68
CA ASN A 114 22.08 2.34 12.05
C ASN A 114 20.87 2.69 12.94
N ASP A 115 21.09 2.89 14.26
CA ASP A 115 19.99 3.11 15.21
C ASP A 115 19.21 4.39 14.93
N GLN A 116 19.89 5.48 14.57
CA GLN A 116 19.23 6.76 14.27
C GLN A 116 18.42 6.66 12.97
N GLU A 117 18.96 6.01 11.95
CA GLU A 117 18.27 5.77 10.69
C GLU A 117 17.05 4.87 10.88
N LEU A 118 17.17 3.83 11.71
CA LEU A 118 16.07 2.95 12.07
C LEU A 118 14.98 3.75 12.82
N GLU A 119 15.35 4.60 13.78
CA GLU A 119 14.40 5.51 14.45
C GLU A 119 13.67 6.39 13.44
N GLY A 120 14.36 6.91 12.42
CA GLY A 120 13.77 7.70 11.34
C GLY A 120 12.70 6.95 10.57
N VAL A 121 13.02 5.73 10.13
CA VAL A 121 12.08 4.87 9.39
C VAL A 121 10.89 4.46 10.26
N ILE A 122 11.14 4.00 11.48
CA ILE A 122 10.06 3.61 12.39
C ILE A 122 9.17 4.81 12.77
N ALA A 123 9.73 6.01 12.88
CA ALA A 123 8.96 7.23 13.12
C ALA A 123 8.07 7.59 11.91
N HIS A 124 8.56 7.37 10.68
CA HIS A 124 7.76 7.52 9.46
C HIS A 124 6.60 6.51 9.44
N GLU A 125 6.84 5.23 9.72
CA GLU A 125 5.80 4.22 9.80
C GLU A 125 4.78 4.52 10.91
N MET A 126 5.26 4.98 12.06
CA MET A 126 4.40 5.39 13.17
C MET A 126 3.57 6.63 12.84
N ALA A 127 4.09 7.53 12.00
CA ALA A 127 3.34 8.68 11.51
C ALA A 127 2.13 8.25 10.68
N HIS A 128 2.24 7.22 9.83
CA HIS A 128 1.10 6.64 9.11
C HIS A 128 0.02 6.10 10.04
N VAL A 129 0.42 5.42 11.11
CA VAL A 129 -0.51 4.93 12.14
C VAL A 129 -1.20 6.10 12.84
N ARG A 130 -0.45 7.09 13.31
CA ARG A 130 -0.94 8.29 14.00
C ARG A 130 -1.90 9.10 13.13
N ASN A 131 -1.54 9.32 11.87
CA ASN A 131 -2.29 10.11 10.90
C ASN A 131 -3.49 9.35 10.30
N ARG A 132 -3.68 8.08 10.67
CA ARG A 132 -4.74 7.18 10.14
C ARG A 132 -4.74 7.08 8.62
N ASP A 133 -3.56 6.98 8.01
CA ASP A 133 -3.40 7.00 6.56
C ASP A 133 -4.11 5.84 5.88
N ILE A 134 -4.18 4.67 6.51
CA ILE A 134 -4.93 3.52 6.00
C ILE A 134 -6.41 3.87 5.81
N LEU A 135 -7.01 4.59 6.77
CA LEU A 135 -8.40 5.04 6.64
C LEU A 135 -8.56 6.05 5.50
N VAL A 136 -7.68 7.05 5.41
CA VAL A 136 -7.72 8.08 4.35
C VAL A 136 -7.59 7.42 2.98
N MET A 137 -6.62 6.51 2.80
CA MET A 137 -6.41 5.79 1.55
C MET A 137 -7.58 4.87 1.20
N SER A 138 -8.20 4.22 2.19
CA SER A 138 -9.40 3.41 1.97
C SER A 138 -10.58 4.24 1.48
N VAL A 139 -10.79 5.42 2.06
CA VAL A 139 -11.84 6.36 1.62
C VAL A 139 -11.54 6.87 0.21
N ALA A 140 -10.30 7.26 -0.08
CA ALA A 140 -9.89 7.72 -1.40
C ALA A 140 -10.10 6.63 -2.48
N SER A 141 -9.76 5.37 -2.17
CA SER A 141 -9.97 4.23 -3.07
C SER A 141 -11.46 3.95 -3.30
N MET A 142 -12.28 4.09 -2.27
CA MET A 142 -13.74 3.94 -2.39
C MET A 142 -14.34 5.03 -3.28
N MET A 143 -13.91 6.29 -3.12
CA MET A 143 -14.35 7.40 -3.97
C MET A 143 -13.92 7.20 -5.43
N ALA A 144 -12.68 6.78 -5.68
CA ALA A 144 -12.20 6.47 -7.03
C ALA A 144 -13.02 5.34 -7.68
N SER A 145 -13.37 4.31 -6.91
CA SER A 145 -14.24 3.22 -7.37
C SER A 145 -15.65 3.70 -7.71
N MET A 146 -16.22 4.63 -6.92
CA MET A 146 -17.52 5.24 -7.22
C MET A 146 -17.50 6.05 -8.52
N ILE A 147 -16.45 6.86 -8.74
CA ILE A 147 -16.26 7.64 -9.97
C ILE A 147 -16.19 6.70 -11.18
N THR A 148 -15.40 5.65 -11.09
CA THR A 148 -15.28 4.63 -12.14
C THR A 148 -16.63 3.94 -12.41
N TYR A 149 -17.40 3.67 -11.37
CA TYR A 149 -18.74 3.09 -11.52
C TYR A 149 -19.71 4.01 -12.26
N VAL A 150 -19.77 5.27 -11.86
CA VAL A 150 -20.61 6.28 -12.54
C VAL A 150 -20.22 6.39 -14.00
N SER A 151 -18.93 6.40 -14.30
CA SER A 151 -18.39 6.40 -15.68
C SER A 151 -18.88 5.20 -16.49
N ASN A 152 -18.82 3.98 -15.91
CA ASN A 152 -19.32 2.78 -16.56
C ASN A 152 -20.86 2.82 -16.76
N MET A 153 -21.58 3.41 -15.81
CA MET A 153 -23.03 3.56 -15.92
C MET A 153 -23.43 4.53 -17.03
N ILE A 154 -22.69 5.64 -17.17
CA ILE A 154 -22.91 6.63 -18.26
C ILE A 154 -22.77 5.97 -19.64
N ILE A 155 -21.68 5.24 -19.88
CA ILE A 155 -21.48 4.57 -21.18
C ILE A 155 -22.52 3.48 -21.43
N TYR A 156 -22.89 2.71 -20.37
CA TYR A 156 -23.93 1.71 -20.46
C TYR A 156 -25.28 2.33 -20.87
N LEU A 157 -25.70 3.41 -20.18
CA LEU A 157 -26.92 4.13 -20.51
C LEU A 157 -26.86 4.71 -21.94
N ALA A 158 -25.75 5.29 -22.35
CA ALA A 158 -25.58 5.82 -23.72
C ALA A 158 -25.72 4.73 -24.80
N MET A 159 -25.26 3.49 -24.50
CA MET A 159 -25.35 2.37 -25.46
C MET A 159 -26.71 1.69 -25.50
N PHE A 160 -27.45 1.64 -24.38
CA PHE A 160 -28.66 0.83 -24.25
C PHE A 160 -29.96 1.60 -24.02
N SER A 161 -29.92 2.91 -23.69
CA SER A 161 -31.10 3.74 -23.43
C SER A 161 -31.53 4.61 -24.62
N GLY A 162 -30.82 4.53 -25.76
CA GLY A 162 -31.20 5.30 -26.94
C GLY A 162 -32.46 4.75 -27.57
N ASP A 163 -33.60 5.47 -27.47
CA ASP A 163 -34.71 5.32 -28.37
C ASP A 163 -34.15 5.52 -29.81
N ARG A 164 -34.48 4.62 -30.69
CA ARG A 164 -33.87 4.51 -32.05
C ARG A 164 -34.09 5.74 -32.97
N GLU A 165 -34.81 6.75 -32.49
CA GLU A 165 -35.11 7.96 -33.27
C GLU A 165 -34.18 9.15 -33.00
N ASP A 166 -33.51 9.21 -31.83
CA ASP A 166 -32.55 10.29 -31.51
C ASP A 166 -31.11 9.76 -31.48
N ASN A 167 -30.56 9.40 -32.64
CA ASN A 167 -29.12 9.18 -32.78
C ASN A 167 -28.37 10.51 -32.55
N ASN A 168 -28.02 10.80 -31.28
CA ASN A 168 -27.15 11.93 -30.97
C ASN A 168 -25.68 11.45 -30.92
N PRO A 169 -24.92 11.55 -32.05
CA PRO A 169 -23.54 11.07 -32.10
C PRO A 169 -22.63 11.84 -31.13
N LEU A 170 -22.97 13.10 -30.86
CA LEU A 170 -22.21 13.93 -29.87
C LEU A 170 -22.40 13.40 -28.45
N GLY A 171 -23.60 12.95 -28.06
CA GLY A 171 -23.85 12.32 -26.79
C GLY A 171 -23.08 11.02 -26.59
N MET A 172 -22.96 10.19 -27.60
CA MET A 172 -22.16 8.96 -27.58
C MET A 172 -20.67 9.26 -27.45
N VAL A 173 -20.15 10.25 -28.18
CA VAL A 173 -18.74 10.68 -28.07
C VAL A 173 -18.46 11.24 -26.68
N ALA A 174 -19.37 12.03 -26.12
CA ALA A 174 -19.22 12.57 -24.75
C ALA A 174 -19.22 11.45 -23.70
N ALA A 175 -20.11 10.45 -23.83
CA ALA A 175 -20.15 9.30 -22.92
C ALA A 175 -18.87 8.46 -23.00
N LEU A 176 -18.35 8.23 -24.22
CA LEU A 176 -17.08 7.52 -24.41
C LEU A 176 -15.89 8.29 -23.81
N ALA A 177 -15.86 9.61 -24.03
CA ALA A 177 -14.83 10.46 -23.45
C ALA A 177 -14.89 10.44 -21.91
N ALA A 178 -16.09 10.55 -21.31
CA ALA A 178 -16.26 10.43 -19.86
C ALA A 178 -15.83 9.06 -19.33
N HIS A 179 -16.16 7.97 -20.05
CA HIS A 179 -15.77 6.62 -19.68
C HIS A 179 -14.25 6.42 -19.60
N ILE A 180 -13.49 7.10 -20.46
CA ILE A 180 -12.03 7.02 -20.45
C ILE A 180 -11.42 8.02 -19.45
N LEU A 181 -11.89 9.26 -19.43
CA LEU A 181 -11.26 10.33 -18.65
C LEU A 181 -11.55 10.27 -17.16
N MET A 182 -12.77 9.88 -16.76
CA MET A 182 -13.14 9.84 -15.34
C MET A 182 -12.33 8.84 -14.52
N PRO A 183 -12.07 7.58 -14.94
CA PRO A 183 -11.18 6.68 -14.22
C PRO A 183 -9.74 7.19 -14.14
N ILE A 184 -9.23 7.83 -15.19
CA ILE A 184 -7.89 8.43 -15.20
C ILE A 184 -7.83 9.57 -14.18
N ALA A 185 -8.82 10.46 -14.16
CA ALA A 185 -8.90 11.55 -13.18
C ALA A 185 -8.99 11.01 -11.75
N ALA A 186 -9.81 9.98 -11.50
CA ALA A 186 -9.93 9.32 -10.21
C ALA A 186 -8.58 8.72 -9.75
N MET A 187 -7.86 8.07 -10.64
CA MET A 187 -6.52 7.53 -10.36
C MET A 187 -5.51 8.65 -10.04
N LEU A 188 -5.50 9.75 -10.80
CA LEU A 188 -4.60 10.88 -10.54
C LEU A 188 -4.88 11.55 -9.19
N ILE A 189 -6.15 11.69 -8.81
CA ILE A 189 -6.55 12.19 -7.49
C ILE A 189 -6.04 11.26 -6.39
N GLN A 190 -6.23 9.95 -6.54
CA GLN A 190 -5.76 8.95 -5.57
C GLN A 190 -4.24 8.98 -5.42
N LEU A 191 -3.49 9.09 -6.50
CA LEU A 191 -2.03 9.26 -6.48
C LEU A 191 -1.60 10.55 -5.79
N GLY A 192 -2.32 11.66 -6.05
CA GLY A 192 -2.06 12.93 -5.37
C GLY A 192 -2.26 12.86 -3.86
N ILE A 193 -3.35 12.19 -3.42
CA ILE A 193 -3.60 11.94 -2.00
C ILE A 193 -2.48 11.08 -1.41
N SER A 194 -2.10 9.97 -2.06
CA SER A 194 -1.02 9.08 -1.61
C SER A 194 0.29 9.85 -1.39
N ARG A 195 0.73 10.62 -2.39
CA ARG A 195 1.96 11.42 -2.28
C ARG A 195 1.90 12.47 -1.18
N SER A 196 0.76 13.12 -0.99
CA SER A 196 0.59 14.12 0.08
C SER A 196 0.68 13.46 1.47
N ARG A 197 0.21 12.22 1.62
CA ARG A 197 0.30 11.43 2.85
C ARG A 197 1.75 11.05 3.16
N GLU A 198 2.55 10.68 2.16
CA GLU A 198 3.98 10.43 2.30
C GLU A 198 4.71 11.65 2.86
N TYR A 199 4.50 12.83 2.26
CA TYR A 199 5.12 14.07 2.76
C TYR A 199 4.67 14.44 4.16
N LEU A 200 3.40 14.17 4.49
CA LEU A 200 2.90 14.38 5.84
C LEU A 200 3.51 13.39 6.84
N ALA A 201 3.70 12.13 6.45
CA ALA A 201 4.36 11.12 7.27
C ALA A 201 5.83 11.47 7.50
N ASP A 202 6.55 11.94 6.48
CA ASP A 202 7.92 12.44 6.61
C ASP A 202 8.01 13.59 7.62
N ALA A 203 7.15 14.60 7.46
CA ALA A 203 7.14 15.75 8.34
C ALA A 203 6.73 15.37 9.79
N THR A 204 5.75 14.48 9.94
CA THR A 204 5.28 14.03 11.25
C THR A 204 6.33 13.16 11.92
N GLY A 205 6.94 12.22 11.19
CA GLY A 205 8.00 11.35 11.68
C GLY A 205 9.23 12.15 12.13
N ALA A 206 9.66 13.11 11.29
CA ALA A 206 10.76 14.01 11.63
C ALA A 206 10.48 14.81 12.92
N LYS A 207 9.25 15.28 13.11
CA LYS A 207 8.83 15.98 14.35
C LYS A 207 8.81 15.08 15.57
N ILE A 208 8.38 13.82 15.41
CA ILE A 208 8.33 12.85 16.51
C ILE A 208 9.72 12.63 17.09
N ILE A 209 10.74 12.46 16.24
CA ILE A 209 12.12 12.19 16.70
C ILE A 209 12.97 13.44 16.89
N GLY A 210 12.50 14.62 16.43
CA GLY A 210 13.29 15.87 16.47
C GLY A 210 14.55 15.81 15.59
N ASN A 211 14.64 14.91 14.61
CA ASN A 211 15.82 14.69 13.76
C ASN A 211 15.43 14.33 12.33
N PRO A 212 15.14 15.34 11.47
CA PRO A 212 14.82 15.12 10.06
C PRO A 212 15.93 14.42 9.28
N ARG A 213 17.20 14.69 9.65
CA ARG A 213 18.38 14.11 9.00
C ARG A 213 18.45 12.59 9.12
N ALA A 214 17.97 12.02 10.23
CA ALA A 214 17.97 10.57 10.46
C ALA A 214 17.12 9.86 9.39
N LEU A 215 15.91 10.37 9.11
CA LEU A 215 15.05 9.82 8.05
C LEU A 215 15.64 10.11 6.65
N ALA A 216 16.18 11.29 6.40
CA ALA A 216 16.82 11.61 5.13
C ALA A 216 18.02 10.69 4.82
N SER A 217 18.85 10.40 5.83
CA SER A 217 19.97 9.44 5.70
C SER A 217 19.48 8.02 5.42
N ALA A 218 18.43 7.58 6.12
CA ALA A 218 17.83 6.26 5.89
C ALA A 218 17.30 6.13 4.45
N LEU A 219 16.58 7.14 3.96
CA LEU A 219 16.08 7.17 2.58
C LEU A 219 17.21 7.12 1.55
N ALA A 220 18.31 7.86 1.78
CA ALA A 220 19.48 7.83 0.90
C ALA A 220 20.14 6.44 0.86
N ARG A 221 20.24 5.75 2.00
CA ARG A 221 20.75 4.38 2.06
C ARG A 221 19.83 3.37 1.35
N LEU A 222 18.52 3.53 1.51
CA LEU A 222 17.53 2.68 0.85
C LEU A 222 17.55 2.86 -0.67
N ASP A 223 17.78 4.07 -1.17
CA ASP A 223 17.88 4.34 -2.61
C ASP A 223 19.16 3.75 -3.24
N GLY A 224 20.23 3.64 -2.47
CA GLY A 224 21.48 3.00 -2.87
C GLY A 224 21.43 1.47 -2.88
N PHE A 225 20.34 0.84 -2.40
CA PHE A 225 20.19 -0.60 -2.41
C PHE A 225 19.93 -1.11 -3.82
N ASP A 226 20.91 -1.88 -4.35
CA ASP A 226 20.89 -2.38 -5.73
C ASP A 226 20.18 -3.75 -5.82
N MET A 227 18.90 -3.72 -6.13
CA MET A 227 18.09 -4.92 -6.33
C MET A 227 18.59 -5.81 -7.47
N SER A 228 19.21 -5.23 -8.51
CA SER A 228 19.69 -6.00 -9.66
C SER A 228 20.87 -6.90 -9.28
N ARG A 229 21.75 -6.43 -8.41
CA ARG A 229 22.83 -7.24 -7.84
C ARG A 229 22.31 -8.37 -6.97
N TYR A 230 21.30 -8.08 -6.15
CA TYR A 230 20.65 -9.10 -5.29
C TYR A 230 20.01 -10.22 -6.13
N GLU A 231 19.26 -9.85 -7.16
CA GLU A 231 18.64 -10.83 -8.06
C GLU A 231 19.67 -11.67 -8.82
N GLN A 232 20.74 -11.06 -9.31
CA GLN A 232 21.85 -11.77 -9.97
C GLN A 232 22.56 -12.73 -9.01
N GLN A 233 22.81 -12.31 -7.77
CA GLN A 233 23.42 -13.17 -6.75
C GLN A 233 22.52 -14.38 -6.46
N LYS A 234 21.21 -14.19 -6.29
CA LYS A 234 20.24 -15.26 -6.06
C LYS A 234 20.10 -16.22 -7.24
N VAL A 235 20.21 -15.71 -8.48
CA VAL A 235 20.27 -16.55 -9.69
C VAL A 235 21.58 -17.35 -9.74
N ASN A 236 22.72 -16.77 -9.36
CA ASN A 236 24.00 -17.45 -9.32
C ASN A 236 24.05 -18.50 -8.22
N GLU A 237 23.49 -18.24 -7.05
CA GLU A 237 23.37 -19.21 -5.96
C GLU A 237 22.51 -20.41 -6.39
N ARG A 238 21.39 -20.19 -7.10
CA ARG A 238 20.56 -21.27 -7.66
C ARG A 238 21.29 -22.07 -8.75
N ARG A 239 22.23 -21.46 -9.47
CA ARG A 239 23.01 -22.17 -10.51
C ARG A 239 24.18 -22.97 -9.94
N HIS A 240 24.72 -22.59 -8.79
CA HIS A 240 25.93 -23.17 -8.20
C HIS A 240 25.63 -23.92 -6.89
N GLY A 241 24.44 -23.80 -6.34
CA GLY A 241 24.02 -24.49 -5.12
C GLY A 241 23.65 -25.94 -5.42
N SER A 242 24.51 -26.85 -5.02
CA SER A 242 24.20 -28.24 -4.78
C SER A 242 23.02 -28.31 -3.81
N ARG A 243 22.00 -29.12 -4.16
CA ARG A 243 20.84 -29.39 -3.33
C ARG A 243 21.28 -29.85 -1.94
N ASP A 244 21.03 -29.00 -0.95
CA ASP A 244 20.89 -29.44 0.43
C ASP A 244 19.40 -29.31 0.78
N ASP A 245 18.69 -30.43 0.67
CA ASP A 245 17.24 -30.54 0.91
C ASP A 245 16.87 -30.53 2.40
N SER A 246 17.78 -30.11 3.30
CA SER A 246 17.63 -30.21 4.75
C SER A 246 17.30 -28.91 5.47
N ASP A 247 17.13 -27.78 4.75
CA ASP A 247 16.73 -26.52 5.38
C ASP A 247 15.18 -26.36 5.32
N PRO A 248 14.47 -26.51 6.47
CA PRO A 248 13.02 -26.32 6.51
C PRO A 248 12.57 -24.88 6.24
N TYR A 249 13.49 -23.93 6.16
CA TYR A 249 13.26 -22.54 5.80
C TYR A 249 13.71 -22.17 4.36
N SER A 250 14.10 -23.15 3.56
CA SER A 250 14.30 -22.91 2.14
C SER A 250 12.97 -22.51 1.51
N PRO A 251 12.85 -21.30 0.92
CA PRO A 251 11.62 -20.89 0.27
C PRO A 251 11.39 -21.76 -0.97
N THR A 252 10.78 -22.94 -0.75
CA THR A 252 10.28 -23.76 -1.82
C THR A 252 9.20 -22.97 -2.54
N SER A 253 9.52 -22.52 -3.75
CA SER A 253 8.57 -22.13 -4.80
C SER A 253 7.39 -21.23 -4.40
N SER A 254 7.59 -20.22 -3.56
CA SER A 254 6.64 -19.12 -3.51
C SER A 254 6.78 -18.33 -4.81
N ARG A 255 5.71 -18.35 -5.58
CA ARG A 255 5.52 -17.66 -6.84
C ARG A 255 6.09 -16.25 -6.74
N SER A 256 6.97 -15.89 -7.67
CA SER A 256 7.50 -14.53 -7.80
C SER A 256 6.42 -13.44 -7.98
N GLY A 257 5.14 -13.82 -8.08
CA GLY A 257 3.99 -12.93 -8.07
C GLY A 257 3.67 -12.30 -6.71
N ASP A 258 3.87 -13.03 -5.60
CA ASP A 258 3.41 -12.59 -4.28
C ASP A 258 4.19 -11.39 -3.72
N ILE A 259 5.45 -11.20 -4.14
CA ILE A 259 6.26 -10.05 -3.73
C ILE A 259 5.83 -8.78 -4.46
N TYR A 260 5.38 -8.89 -5.71
CA TYR A 260 4.97 -7.75 -6.52
C TYR A 260 3.57 -7.23 -6.16
N ASP A 261 2.68 -8.10 -5.68
CA ASP A 261 1.31 -7.72 -5.29
C ASP A 261 1.27 -6.79 -4.08
N CYS A 262 2.32 -6.80 -3.24
CA CYS A 262 2.44 -5.94 -2.05
C CYS A 262 3.43 -4.77 -2.23
N ALA A 263 3.93 -4.53 -3.44
CA ALA A 263 4.93 -3.49 -3.73
C ALA A 263 4.49 -2.07 -3.33
N HIS A 264 3.20 -1.82 -3.26
CA HIS A 264 2.64 -0.53 -2.80
C HIS A 264 2.83 -0.27 -1.30
N MET A 265 3.15 -1.29 -0.51
CA MET A 265 3.43 -1.17 0.93
C MET A 265 4.93 -0.99 1.22
N TRP A 266 5.77 -0.90 0.19
CA TRP A 266 7.20 -0.82 0.35
C TRP A 266 7.67 0.64 0.31
N ILE A 267 8.51 1.03 1.25
CA ILE A 267 9.13 2.36 1.30
C ILE A 267 9.93 2.64 0.03
N HIS A 268 10.59 1.62 -0.52
CA HIS A 268 11.32 1.65 -1.78
C HIS A 268 10.66 0.72 -2.79
N ASN A 269 10.19 1.27 -3.91
CA ASN A 269 9.58 0.45 -4.96
C ASN A 269 10.66 -0.34 -5.72
N PRO A 270 10.70 -1.69 -5.62
CA PRO A 270 11.70 -2.51 -6.29
C PRO A 270 11.60 -2.51 -7.83
N LEU A 271 10.54 -1.92 -8.38
CA LEU A 271 10.23 -1.91 -9.82
C LEU A 271 10.70 -0.64 -10.55
N LYS A 272 11.68 0.11 -10.01
CA LYS A 272 12.22 1.32 -10.66
C LYS A 272 12.79 1.00 -12.06
N GLY A 273 11.92 0.98 -13.08
CA GLY A 273 12.28 1.04 -14.51
C GLY A 273 12.03 2.46 -15.02
N ARG A 274 12.97 2.97 -15.82
CA ARG A 274 13.02 4.37 -16.29
C ARG A 274 11.76 4.82 -17.06
N SER A 275 11.34 6.04 -16.81
CA SER A 275 10.72 7.12 -17.57
C SER A 275 9.22 7.36 -17.47
N MET A 276 8.30 6.47 -17.67
CA MET A 276 6.84 6.79 -17.59
C MET A 276 6.20 6.27 -16.30
N ALA A 277 6.81 5.26 -15.70
CA ALA A 277 6.33 4.64 -14.46
C ALA A 277 6.39 5.58 -13.24
N SER A 278 7.26 6.60 -13.25
CA SER A 278 7.39 7.56 -12.13
C SER A 278 6.16 8.47 -11.97
N LEU A 279 5.43 8.75 -13.05
CA LEU A 279 4.18 9.54 -12.99
C LEU A 279 3.07 8.78 -12.28
N PHE A 280 3.08 7.45 -12.37
CA PHE A 280 2.10 6.54 -11.79
C PHE A 280 2.60 5.89 -10.49
N SER A 281 3.76 6.30 -9.97
CA SER A 281 4.25 5.85 -8.67
C SER A 281 3.39 6.41 -7.54
N THR A 282 3.02 5.56 -6.59
CA THR A 282 2.31 5.95 -5.36
C THR A 282 3.18 6.75 -4.41
N HIS A 283 4.51 6.58 -4.48
CA HIS A 283 5.48 7.31 -3.65
C HIS A 283 6.11 8.47 -4.42
N PRO A 284 6.37 9.63 -3.77
CA PRO A 284 7.18 10.71 -4.32
C PRO A 284 8.61 10.24 -4.60
N SER A 285 9.38 11.04 -5.36
CA SER A 285 10.80 10.77 -5.54
C SER A 285 11.54 10.85 -4.20
N ILE A 286 12.53 9.99 -4.01
CA ILE A 286 13.32 9.96 -2.77
C ILE A 286 14.11 11.27 -2.64
N GLU A 287 14.59 11.80 -3.75
CA GLU A 287 15.28 13.09 -3.81
C GLU A 287 14.43 14.23 -3.26
N ASP A 288 13.15 14.35 -3.70
CA ASP A 288 12.22 15.36 -3.19
C ASP A 288 11.95 15.22 -1.70
N ARG A 289 11.81 13.97 -1.21
CA ARG A 289 11.61 13.67 0.21
C ARG A 289 12.82 14.11 1.04
N ILE A 290 14.03 13.72 0.60
CA ILE A 290 15.29 14.10 1.25
C ILE A 290 15.43 15.63 1.27
N GLN A 291 15.20 16.30 0.13
CA GLN A 291 15.30 17.77 0.06
C GLN A 291 14.37 18.45 1.07
N ARG A 292 13.11 18.04 1.16
CA ARG A 292 12.12 18.58 2.11
C ARG A 292 12.54 18.37 3.56
N LEU A 293 13.04 17.20 3.90
CA LEU A 293 13.53 16.91 5.26
C LEU A 293 14.73 17.79 5.62
N MET A 294 15.67 17.98 4.70
CA MET A 294 16.83 18.86 4.91
C MET A 294 16.42 20.35 4.99
N GLU A 295 15.37 20.78 4.30
CA GLU A 295 14.81 22.12 4.45
C GLU A 295 14.13 22.30 5.82
N MET A 296 13.47 21.28 6.34
CA MET A 296 12.90 21.29 7.69
C MET A 296 14.00 21.44 8.76
N GLU A 297 15.10 20.71 8.61
CA GLU A 297 16.27 20.82 9.50
C GLU A 297 16.81 22.25 9.51
N LYS A 298 17.03 22.86 8.32
CA LYS A 298 17.54 24.24 8.21
C LYS A 298 16.61 25.29 8.85
N LYS A 299 15.30 25.08 8.78
CA LYS A 299 14.29 26.02 9.33
C LYS A 299 14.04 25.81 10.82
N GLY A 300 14.56 24.76 11.43
CA GLY A 300 14.29 24.40 12.83
C GLY A 300 12.81 24.12 13.10
N ASN A 301 12.05 23.70 12.10
CA ASN A 301 10.59 23.45 12.16
C ASN A 301 10.28 21.97 12.47
N PHE A 302 10.79 21.45 13.61
CA PHE A 302 10.53 20.07 14.03
C PHE A 302 10.36 19.95 15.54
#